data_56a823fa5e958f2c503f0b94aa5bbebe
#
_entry.id   56a823fa5e958f2c503f0b94aa5bbebe
#
_cell.length_a   1.000
_cell.length_b   1.000
_cell.length_c   1.000
_cell.angle_alpha   90.00
_cell.angle_beta   90.00
_cell.angle_gamma   90.00
#
_symmetry.space_group_name_H-M   'P 1'
#
loop_
_entity.id
_entity.type
_entity.pdbx_description
1 polymer ?
#
loop_
_entity_poly.entity_id
_entity_poly.type
_entity_poly.pdbx_seq_one_letter_code
_entity_poly.pdbx_strand_id
1 'polypeptide(L)'
;MSAKRYCFVVPRYFEGIAGGAETLLGAIATHVAQRGDCVELLTTCAKDNRTWSNEFPPGELNINGMRVLRFPVDERDLDKWVPVQCAIHDGKGVTYDDQLVWMQESVNSRALYRHIADYGRSYEAIFFGPYLFGTTIWGSQVCPEKSILVPCLHDEVYAYLDVVAAMFRGVKGCLFNAEPEMHLARSLYGNVRGGVVGMGFEPPSQQKVDQLEPYFEEAFPYIVYLGRKEMGKNVHVLIDYFCAMKDRGVLPHELRLVILGGGSFSDLHRPEVLGRPDMIDLPHVTEDEKSRLLKHSLYLCQPSVNESFSIVLMEAWLMGAPVVVHGECAITKHHVVESGGGLYFSSAEDFAGVTRHLLQEQGLRERFAAYGRRYVESNYSWESVLSRFDQVVGDILGRSEESCV
;
A
#
# COMPACT_ATOMS: atom_id res chain seq x y z
N MET A 1 -24.14 7.78 20.18
CA MET A 1 -24.55 7.79 18.75
C MET A 1 -24.98 6.37 18.39
N SER A 2 -25.97 6.17 17.50
CA SER A 2 -26.31 4.83 17.04
C SER A 2 -25.18 4.27 16.20
N ALA A 3 -24.87 2.96 16.33
CA ALA A 3 -23.87 2.28 15.54
C ALA A 3 -24.20 2.44 14.04
N LYS A 4 -23.24 2.90 13.25
CA LYS A 4 -23.38 3.03 11.80
C LYS A 4 -23.09 1.69 11.14
N ARG A 5 -23.63 1.46 9.95
CA ARG A 5 -23.39 0.22 9.20
C ARG A 5 -22.57 0.52 7.95
N TYR A 6 -21.35 0.00 7.89
CA TYR A 6 -20.40 0.20 6.80
C TYR A 6 -20.11 -1.12 6.07
N CYS A 7 -19.80 -1.01 4.80
CA CYS A 7 -19.36 -2.13 3.97
C CYS A 7 -18.00 -1.81 3.34
N PHE A 8 -17.07 -2.76 3.35
CA PHE A 8 -15.78 -2.67 2.67
C PHE A 8 -15.72 -3.73 1.58
N VAL A 9 -15.24 -3.39 0.41
CA VAL A 9 -15.11 -4.29 -0.74
C VAL A 9 -13.65 -4.31 -1.18
N VAL A 10 -13.03 -5.47 -1.05
CA VAL A 10 -11.66 -5.71 -1.48
C VAL A 10 -11.58 -7.01 -2.30
N PRO A 11 -10.72 -7.09 -3.32
CA PRO A 11 -10.68 -8.27 -4.19
C PRO A 11 -10.22 -9.54 -3.46
N ARG A 12 -9.39 -9.41 -2.41
CA ARG A 12 -8.91 -10.53 -1.57
C ARG A 12 -8.85 -10.10 -0.11
N TYR A 13 -9.27 -10.99 0.79
CA TYR A 13 -9.10 -10.78 2.22
C TYR A 13 -9.06 -12.10 2.98
N PHE A 14 -8.02 -12.27 3.79
CA PHE A 14 -7.83 -13.39 4.70
C PHE A 14 -6.78 -13.04 5.76
N GLU A 15 -6.75 -13.79 6.85
CA GLU A 15 -5.79 -13.57 7.92
C GLU A 15 -4.35 -13.81 7.44
N GLY A 16 -3.45 -12.86 7.71
CA GLY A 16 -2.06 -12.92 7.26
C GLY A 16 -1.84 -12.54 5.79
N ILE A 17 -2.80 -11.84 5.16
CA ILE A 17 -2.63 -11.37 3.78
C ILE A 17 -1.45 -10.39 3.67
N ALA A 18 -0.58 -10.63 2.70
CA ALA A 18 0.55 -9.77 2.37
C ALA A 18 0.23 -8.91 1.13
N GLY A 19 -0.48 -7.81 1.33
CA GLY A 19 -0.82 -6.85 0.27
C GLY A 19 -1.10 -5.48 0.86
N GLY A 20 -0.43 -4.42 0.35
CA GLY A 20 -0.53 -3.08 0.95
C GLY A 20 -1.96 -2.53 0.98
N ALA A 21 -2.68 -2.62 -0.13
CA ALA A 21 -4.06 -2.12 -0.23
C ALA A 21 -5.04 -2.95 0.61
N GLU A 22 -4.93 -4.28 0.56
CA GLU A 22 -5.75 -5.19 1.35
C GLU A 22 -5.51 -4.99 2.86
N THR A 23 -4.24 -4.83 3.26
CA THR A 23 -3.87 -4.53 4.65
C THR A 23 -4.45 -3.20 5.09
N LEU A 24 -4.34 -2.16 4.27
CA LEU A 24 -4.84 -0.81 4.58
C LEU A 24 -6.37 -0.81 4.75
N LEU A 25 -7.12 -1.32 3.78
CA LEU A 25 -8.58 -1.35 3.87
C LEU A 25 -9.05 -2.26 5.01
N GLY A 26 -8.42 -3.43 5.17
CA GLY A 26 -8.73 -4.37 6.26
C GLY A 26 -8.46 -3.78 7.65
N ALA A 27 -7.37 -3.04 7.81
CA ALA A 27 -7.03 -2.37 9.07
C ALA A 27 -8.05 -1.27 9.41
N ILE A 28 -8.42 -0.41 8.45
CA ILE A 28 -9.45 0.61 8.65
C ILE A 28 -10.78 -0.06 9.04
N ALA A 29 -11.21 -1.09 8.29
CA ALA A 29 -12.44 -1.82 8.55
C ALA A 29 -12.45 -2.43 9.96
N THR A 30 -11.33 -3.05 10.38
CA THR A 30 -11.16 -3.66 11.70
C THR A 30 -11.33 -2.61 12.81
N HIS A 31 -10.66 -1.46 12.71
CA HIS A 31 -10.72 -0.42 13.75
C HIS A 31 -12.06 0.31 13.77
N VAL A 32 -12.72 0.45 12.62
CA VAL A 32 -14.12 0.93 12.56
C VAL A 32 -15.07 -0.05 13.25
N ALA A 33 -14.88 -1.37 13.10
CA ALA A 33 -15.66 -2.36 13.84
C ALA A 33 -15.36 -2.35 15.34
N GLN A 34 -14.09 -2.24 15.74
CA GLN A 34 -13.67 -2.26 17.16
C GLN A 34 -14.22 -1.06 17.95
N ARG A 35 -14.47 0.07 17.32
CA ARG A 35 -15.08 1.23 17.99
C ARG A 35 -16.61 1.10 18.18
N GLY A 36 -17.23 0.00 17.67
CA GLY A 36 -18.64 -0.32 17.88
C GLY A 36 -19.54 -0.11 16.66
N ASP A 37 -19.00 0.24 15.48
CA ASP A 37 -19.77 0.27 14.24
C ASP A 37 -19.99 -1.15 13.67
N CYS A 38 -21.08 -1.34 12.93
CA CYS A 38 -21.36 -2.60 12.25
C CYS A 38 -20.60 -2.63 10.92
N VAL A 39 -19.63 -3.52 10.77
CA VAL A 39 -18.80 -3.62 9.57
C VAL A 39 -18.97 -4.97 8.88
N GLU A 40 -19.30 -4.93 7.59
CA GLU A 40 -19.24 -6.07 6.69
C GLU A 40 -18.10 -5.88 5.69
N LEU A 41 -17.35 -6.95 5.42
CA LEU A 41 -16.29 -6.95 4.42
C LEU A 41 -16.65 -7.98 3.34
N LEU A 42 -16.81 -7.51 2.10
CA LEU A 42 -17.09 -8.33 0.93
C LEU A 42 -15.78 -8.58 0.19
N THR A 43 -15.51 -9.84 -0.12
CA THR A 43 -14.28 -10.24 -0.82
C THR A 43 -14.54 -11.42 -1.74
N THR A 44 -13.53 -11.82 -2.53
CA THR A 44 -13.65 -13.00 -3.37
C THR A 44 -13.11 -14.26 -2.68
N CYS A 45 -13.33 -15.42 -3.30
CA CYS A 45 -12.77 -16.70 -2.89
C CYS A 45 -11.30 -16.88 -3.31
N ALA A 46 -10.67 -15.87 -3.94
CA ALA A 46 -9.29 -15.96 -4.39
C ALA A 46 -8.30 -15.75 -3.24
N LYS A 47 -7.24 -16.56 -3.23
CA LYS A 47 -6.08 -16.40 -2.35
C LYS A 47 -4.89 -15.79 -3.10
N ASP A 48 -4.60 -16.31 -4.27
CA ASP A 48 -3.48 -15.89 -5.10
C ASP A 48 -3.88 -14.72 -6.02
N ASN A 49 -3.02 -13.69 -6.13
CA ASN A 49 -3.29 -12.49 -6.93
C ASN A 49 -2.79 -12.58 -8.38
N ARG A 50 -2.25 -13.71 -8.78
CA ARG A 50 -1.85 -13.98 -10.18
C ARG A 50 -2.91 -14.79 -10.89
N THR A 51 -3.33 -15.90 -10.28
CA THR A 51 -4.31 -16.82 -10.85
C THR A 51 -5.76 -16.38 -10.62
N TRP A 52 -6.04 -15.76 -9.45
CA TRP A 52 -7.39 -15.42 -9.00
C TRP A 52 -8.33 -16.62 -8.93
N SER A 53 -7.78 -17.80 -8.70
CA SER A 53 -8.51 -19.05 -8.54
C SER A 53 -9.34 -19.02 -7.26
N ASN A 54 -10.51 -19.65 -7.30
CA ASN A 54 -11.39 -19.81 -6.13
C ASN A 54 -10.85 -20.87 -5.17
N GLU A 55 -9.84 -20.52 -4.37
CA GLU A 55 -9.18 -21.42 -3.42
C GLU A 55 -9.92 -21.52 -2.08
N PHE A 56 -10.62 -20.46 -1.69
CA PHE A 56 -11.45 -20.47 -0.50
C PHE A 56 -12.89 -20.83 -0.84
N PRO A 57 -13.64 -21.50 0.07
CA PRO A 57 -15.07 -21.70 -0.11
C PRO A 57 -15.82 -20.37 -0.03
N PRO A 58 -16.91 -20.20 -0.81
CA PRO A 58 -17.82 -19.09 -0.63
C PRO A 58 -18.58 -19.21 0.70
N GLY A 59 -19.03 -18.10 1.25
CA GLY A 59 -19.82 -18.07 2.47
C GLY A 59 -19.41 -16.98 3.44
N GLU A 60 -19.90 -17.11 4.65
CA GLU A 60 -19.70 -16.16 5.73
C GLU A 60 -18.70 -16.68 6.76
N LEU A 61 -17.85 -15.77 7.25
CA LEU A 61 -16.92 -16.06 8.34
C LEU A 61 -16.71 -14.80 9.19
N ASN A 62 -16.11 -14.96 10.36
CA ASN A 62 -15.69 -13.83 11.20
C ASN A 62 -14.17 -13.70 11.17
N ILE A 63 -13.67 -12.52 10.85
CA ILE A 63 -12.24 -12.19 10.92
C ILE A 63 -12.12 -10.87 11.69
N ASN A 64 -11.34 -10.85 12.76
CA ASN A 64 -11.08 -9.66 13.58
C ASN A 64 -12.37 -8.96 14.08
N GLY A 65 -13.42 -9.74 14.37
CA GLY A 65 -14.71 -9.20 14.82
C GLY A 65 -15.61 -8.69 13.70
N MET A 66 -15.17 -8.71 12.46
CA MET A 66 -15.97 -8.31 11.29
C MET A 66 -16.65 -9.51 10.63
N ARG A 67 -17.85 -9.26 10.11
CA ARG A 67 -18.55 -10.20 9.23
C ARG A 67 -17.92 -10.14 7.83
N VAL A 68 -17.25 -11.22 7.43
CA VAL A 68 -16.60 -11.30 6.10
C VAL A 68 -17.41 -12.24 5.21
N LEU A 69 -17.78 -11.77 4.03
CA LEU A 69 -18.53 -12.53 3.03
C LEU A 69 -17.64 -12.80 1.81
N ARG A 70 -17.44 -14.09 1.48
CA ARG A 70 -16.68 -14.52 0.31
C ARG A 70 -17.59 -14.92 -0.83
N PHE A 71 -17.28 -14.39 -2.02
CA PHE A 71 -18.00 -14.64 -3.25
C PHE A 71 -17.07 -15.27 -4.30
N PRO A 72 -17.54 -16.22 -5.11
CA PRO A 72 -16.71 -16.80 -6.16
C PRO A 72 -16.31 -15.73 -7.19
N VAL A 73 -15.04 -15.78 -7.62
CA VAL A 73 -14.60 -15.07 -8.82
C VAL A 73 -15.27 -15.72 -10.03
N ASP A 74 -15.84 -14.91 -10.91
CA ASP A 74 -16.42 -15.37 -12.17
C ASP A 74 -15.32 -15.91 -13.12
N GLU A 75 -15.72 -16.75 -14.08
CA GLU A 75 -14.80 -17.20 -15.13
C GLU A 75 -14.28 -16.01 -15.93
N ARG A 76 -13.01 -16.09 -16.31
CA ARG A 76 -12.27 -15.04 -17.02
C ARG A 76 -11.75 -15.57 -18.36
N ASP A 77 -11.90 -14.81 -19.41
CA ASP A 77 -11.31 -15.10 -20.72
C ASP A 77 -9.93 -14.41 -20.80
N LEU A 78 -8.88 -15.15 -20.42
CA LEU A 78 -7.52 -14.63 -20.45
C LEU A 78 -7.01 -14.38 -21.87
N ASP A 79 -7.52 -15.08 -22.88
CA ASP A 79 -7.13 -14.86 -24.28
C ASP A 79 -7.60 -13.49 -24.78
N LYS A 80 -8.70 -12.97 -24.23
CA LYS A 80 -9.15 -11.58 -24.46
C LYS A 80 -8.42 -10.59 -23.56
N TRP A 81 -8.20 -10.94 -22.29
CA TRP A 81 -7.66 -10.03 -21.29
C TRP A 81 -6.18 -9.71 -21.52
N VAL A 82 -5.32 -10.75 -21.73
CA VAL A 82 -3.86 -10.60 -21.79
C VAL A 82 -3.41 -9.65 -22.90
N PRO A 83 -3.91 -9.72 -24.14
CA PRO A 83 -3.47 -8.79 -25.19
C PRO A 83 -3.74 -7.32 -24.84
N VAL A 84 -4.89 -7.01 -24.24
CA VAL A 84 -5.24 -5.65 -23.83
C VAL A 84 -4.39 -5.22 -22.64
N GLN A 85 -4.20 -6.09 -21.65
CA GLN A 85 -3.32 -5.84 -20.51
C GLN A 85 -1.89 -5.49 -20.95
N CYS A 86 -1.33 -6.26 -21.89
CA CYS A 86 0.00 -5.98 -22.45
C CYS A 86 0.03 -4.65 -23.21
N ALA A 87 -0.99 -4.35 -24.02
CA ALA A 87 -1.07 -3.10 -24.76
C ALA A 87 -1.09 -1.89 -23.81
N ILE A 88 -1.91 -1.94 -22.74
CA ILE A 88 -1.96 -0.88 -21.73
C ILE A 88 -0.61 -0.76 -21.02
N HIS A 89 -0.02 -1.88 -20.59
CA HIS A 89 1.27 -1.90 -19.89
C HIS A 89 2.40 -1.28 -20.72
N ASP A 90 2.40 -1.57 -22.03
CA ASP A 90 3.38 -1.02 -22.97
C ASP A 90 3.10 0.45 -23.34
N GLY A 91 2.09 1.09 -22.77
CA GLY A 91 1.69 2.46 -23.10
C GLY A 91 1.10 2.61 -24.51
N LYS A 92 0.64 1.53 -25.13
CA LYS A 92 -0.03 1.56 -26.44
C LYS A 92 -1.45 2.08 -26.28
N GLY A 93 -1.92 2.84 -27.26
CA GLY A 93 -3.29 3.31 -27.30
C GLY A 93 -4.26 2.13 -27.40
N VAL A 94 -5.28 2.12 -26.53
CA VAL A 94 -6.38 1.15 -26.51
C VAL A 94 -7.71 1.88 -26.68
N THR A 95 -8.64 1.26 -27.39
CA THR A 95 -9.98 1.83 -27.56
C THR A 95 -10.77 1.73 -26.26
N TYR A 96 -11.89 2.46 -26.16
CA TYR A 96 -12.79 2.35 -25.03
C TYR A 96 -13.39 0.93 -24.92
N ASP A 97 -13.69 0.31 -26.05
CA ASP A 97 -14.19 -1.07 -26.09
C ASP A 97 -13.14 -2.07 -25.57
N ASP A 98 -11.85 -1.87 -25.90
CA ASP A 98 -10.75 -2.67 -25.33
C ASP A 98 -10.68 -2.50 -23.81
N GLN A 99 -10.82 -1.26 -23.30
CA GLN A 99 -10.85 -1.00 -21.85
C GLN A 99 -12.04 -1.69 -21.17
N LEU A 100 -13.20 -1.73 -21.80
CA LEU A 100 -14.37 -2.46 -21.30
C LEU A 100 -14.11 -3.97 -21.26
N VAL A 101 -13.53 -4.55 -22.31
CA VAL A 101 -13.13 -5.97 -22.36
C VAL A 101 -12.12 -6.27 -21.27
N TRP A 102 -11.08 -5.43 -21.11
CA TRP A 102 -10.07 -5.57 -20.06
C TRP A 102 -10.70 -5.61 -18.67
N MET A 103 -11.69 -4.77 -18.42
CA MET A 103 -12.36 -4.70 -17.13
C MET A 103 -13.40 -5.80 -16.92
N GLN A 104 -14.06 -6.24 -17.98
CA GLN A 104 -15.01 -7.38 -17.96
C GLN A 104 -14.29 -8.70 -17.65
N GLU A 105 -13.10 -8.86 -18.20
CA GLU A 105 -12.26 -10.05 -17.99
C GLU A 105 -11.27 -9.89 -16.81
N SER A 106 -11.39 -8.81 -16.04
CA SER A 106 -10.67 -8.60 -14.77
C SER A 106 -11.27 -9.49 -13.66
N VAL A 107 -10.86 -9.26 -12.42
CA VAL A 107 -11.41 -9.97 -11.24
C VAL A 107 -12.81 -9.46 -10.94
N ASN A 108 -13.81 -10.25 -11.27
CA ASN A 108 -15.23 -9.94 -11.10
C ASN A 108 -15.94 -11.00 -10.26
N SER A 109 -17.07 -10.62 -9.65
CA SER A 109 -17.99 -11.52 -8.97
C SER A 109 -19.42 -11.00 -9.08
N ARG A 110 -20.21 -11.60 -9.97
CA ARG A 110 -21.65 -11.26 -10.12
C ARG A 110 -22.43 -11.53 -8.84
N ALA A 111 -22.02 -12.51 -8.06
CA ALA A 111 -22.65 -12.80 -6.77
C ALA A 111 -22.41 -11.66 -5.76
N LEU A 112 -21.20 -11.08 -5.72
CA LEU A 112 -20.88 -9.90 -4.93
C LEU A 112 -21.71 -8.69 -5.38
N TYR A 113 -21.83 -8.46 -6.68
CA TYR A 113 -22.62 -7.34 -7.20
C TYR A 113 -24.12 -7.47 -6.88
N ARG A 114 -24.69 -8.69 -6.94
CA ARG A 114 -26.06 -8.95 -6.49
C ARG A 114 -26.22 -8.65 -5.00
N HIS A 115 -25.28 -9.06 -4.19
CA HIS A 115 -25.31 -8.74 -2.75
C HIS A 115 -25.33 -7.22 -2.52
N ILE A 116 -24.52 -6.45 -3.26
CA ILE A 116 -24.55 -4.98 -3.16
C ILE A 116 -25.90 -4.43 -3.67
N ALA A 117 -26.45 -4.96 -4.74
CA ALA A 117 -27.76 -4.52 -5.24
C ALA A 117 -28.88 -4.76 -4.22
N ASP A 118 -28.85 -5.89 -3.52
CA ASP A 118 -29.87 -6.27 -2.54
C ASP A 118 -29.74 -5.49 -1.23
N TYR A 119 -28.50 -5.25 -0.75
CA TYR A 119 -28.22 -4.72 0.59
C TYR A 119 -27.56 -3.35 0.61
N GLY A 120 -27.03 -2.85 -0.53
CA GLY A 120 -26.22 -1.63 -0.60
C GLY A 120 -26.86 -0.40 0.02
N ARG A 121 -28.18 -0.23 -0.14
CA ARG A 121 -28.93 0.90 0.44
C ARG A 121 -29.01 0.85 1.97
N SER A 122 -28.81 -0.32 2.60
CA SER A 122 -28.82 -0.49 4.05
C SER A 122 -27.52 -0.03 4.72
N TYR A 123 -26.44 0.13 3.94
CA TYR A 123 -25.20 0.67 4.45
C TYR A 123 -25.22 2.19 4.48
N GLU A 124 -24.48 2.74 5.39
CA GLU A 124 -24.16 4.17 5.45
C GLU A 124 -23.28 4.59 4.29
N ALA A 125 -22.22 3.82 4.06
CA ALA A 125 -21.31 3.91 2.93
C ALA A 125 -20.73 2.54 2.59
N ILE A 126 -20.29 2.39 1.33
CA ILE A 126 -19.60 1.20 0.81
C ILE A 126 -18.25 1.67 0.29
N PHE A 127 -17.16 1.17 0.89
CA PHE A 127 -15.78 1.52 0.55
C PHE A 127 -15.19 0.49 -0.40
N PHE A 128 -14.69 0.92 -1.54
CA PHE A 128 -14.12 0.07 -2.58
C PHE A 128 -12.64 0.37 -2.79
N GLY A 129 -11.82 -0.67 -2.90
CA GLY A 129 -10.42 -0.53 -3.27
C GLY A 129 -9.70 -1.85 -3.46
N PRO A 130 -8.53 -1.79 -4.09
CA PRO A 130 -7.95 -0.69 -4.85
C PRO A 130 -8.58 -0.52 -6.25
N TYR A 131 -8.21 0.55 -6.97
CA TYR A 131 -8.93 1.02 -8.16
C TYR A 131 -8.86 0.11 -9.41
N LEU A 132 -7.85 -0.76 -9.51
CA LEU A 132 -7.54 -1.55 -10.73
C LEU A 132 -8.38 -2.81 -10.95
N PHE A 133 -9.34 -3.12 -10.09
CA PHE A 133 -10.06 -4.39 -10.16
C PHE A 133 -11.51 -4.22 -10.59
N GLY A 134 -12.02 -5.20 -11.33
CA GLY A 134 -13.43 -5.25 -11.73
C GLY A 134 -14.38 -5.18 -10.53
N THR A 135 -14.02 -5.82 -9.40
CA THR A 135 -14.78 -5.73 -8.14
C THR A 135 -14.94 -4.29 -7.65
N THR A 136 -13.97 -3.42 -7.90
CA THR A 136 -14.04 -2.00 -7.56
C THR A 136 -14.77 -1.22 -8.63
N ILE A 137 -14.38 -1.35 -9.91
CA ILE A 137 -14.97 -0.57 -11.02
C ILE A 137 -16.46 -0.85 -11.17
N TRP A 138 -16.86 -2.12 -11.32
CA TRP A 138 -18.26 -2.47 -11.51
C TRP A 138 -19.04 -2.45 -10.19
N GLY A 139 -18.41 -2.93 -9.09
CA GLY A 139 -19.06 -2.95 -7.77
C GLY A 139 -19.49 -1.57 -7.30
N SER A 140 -18.65 -0.55 -7.51
CA SER A 140 -18.95 0.83 -7.10
C SER A 140 -20.09 1.47 -7.91
N GLN A 141 -20.40 0.94 -9.11
CA GLN A 141 -21.48 1.43 -9.95
C GLN A 141 -22.85 0.82 -9.59
N VAL A 142 -22.90 -0.21 -8.74
CA VAL A 142 -24.15 -0.87 -8.34
C VAL A 142 -24.99 0.04 -7.41
N CYS A 143 -24.32 0.75 -6.49
CA CYS A 143 -24.96 1.69 -5.56
C CYS A 143 -24.10 2.97 -5.44
N PRO A 144 -23.97 3.76 -6.52
CA PRO A 144 -22.98 4.83 -6.62
C PRO A 144 -23.20 5.95 -5.59
N GLU A 145 -24.44 6.18 -5.16
CA GLU A 145 -24.81 7.16 -4.12
C GLU A 145 -24.30 6.79 -2.72
N LYS A 146 -23.84 5.55 -2.53
CA LYS A 146 -23.23 5.06 -1.28
C LYS A 146 -21.75 4.71 -1.45
N SER A 147 -21.26 4.68 -2.70
CA SER A 147 -19.92 4.22 -3.03
C SER A 147 -18.86 5.29 -2.80
N ILE A 148 -17.84 4.94 -2.02
CA ILE A 148 -16.65 5.74 -1.73
C ILE A 148 -15.42 4.91 -2.12
N LEU A 149 -14.49 5.48 -2.88
CA LEU A 149 -13.25 4.79 -3.21
C LEU A 149 -12.19 4.97 -2.13
N VAL A 150 -11.42 3.93 -1.89
CA VAL A 150 -10.09 3.98 -1.28
C VAL A 150 -9.12 3.55 -2.38
N PRO A 151 -8.74 4.48 -3.28
CA PRO A 151 -8.30 4.09 -4.60
C PRO A 151 -6.93 3.42 -4.62
N CYS A 152 -6.02 3.79 -3.73
CA CYS A 152 -4.60 3.40 -3.81
C CYS A 152 -4.04 3.76 -5.20
N LEU A 153 -4.29 4.98 -5.64
CA LEU A 153 -3.98 5.46 -6.98
C LEU A 153 -2.48 5.72 -7.14
N HIS A 154 -1.93 5.29 -8.26
CA HIS A 154 -0.56 5.57 -8.68
C HIS A 154 -0.54 6.39 -9.97
N ASP A 155 0.52 7.15 -10.20
CA ASP A 155 0.79 7.79 -11.50
C ASP A 155 1.36 6.75 -12.47
N GLU A 156 0.48 5.98 -13.07
CA GLU A 156 0.80 4.87 -13.96
C GLU A 156 -0.20 4.80 -15.13
N VAL A 157 0.15 4.08 -16.18
CA VAL A 157 -0.64 4.02 -17.43
C VAL A 157 -2.13 3.70 -17.21
N TYR A 158 -2.45 2.91 -16.20
CA TYR A 158 -3.84 2.52 -15.90
C TYR A 158 -4.69 3.69 -15.37
N ALA A 159 -4.07 4.65 -14.69
CA ALA A 159 -4.77 5.82 -14.15
C ALA A 159 -5.36 6.72 -15.25
N TYR A 160 -4.82 6.64 -16.46
CA TYR A 160 -5.23 7.48 -17.59
C TYR A 160 -6.35 6.86 -18.44
N LEU A 161 -6.86 5.70 -18.05
CA LEU A 161 -7.93 5.02 -18.79
C LEU A 161 -9.30 5.69 -18.56
N ASP A 162 -10.12 5.73 -19.62
CA ASP A 162 -11.45 6.33 -19.57
C ASP A 162 -12.39 5.62 -18.60
N VAL A 163 -12.30 4.28 -18.51
CA VAL A 163 -13.10 3.48 -17.56
C VAL A 163 -12.77 3.82 -16.11
N VAL A 164 -11.51 4.16 -15.81
CA VAL A 164 -11.07 4.60 -14.49
C VAL A 164 -11.59 6.01 -14.22
N ALA A 165 -11.45 6.91 -15.18
CA ALA A 165 -11.99 8.27 -15.07
C ALA A 165 -13.51 8.26 -14.86
N ALA A 166 -14.24 7.40 -15.57
CA ALA A 166 -15.69 7.23 -15.41
C ALA A 166 -16.04 6.75 -13.99
N MET A 167 -15.29 5.80 -13.43
CA MET A 167 -15.50 5.33 -12.06
C MET A 167 -15.33 6.47 -11.04
N PHE A 168 -14.22 7.22 -11.10
CA PHE A 168 -13.97 8.33 -10.16
C PHE A 168 -15.04 9.43 -10.22
N ARG A 169 -15.62 9.67 -11.40
CA ARG A 169 -16.72 10.63 -11.58
C ARG A 169 -18.07 10.10 -11.13
N GLY A 170 -18.24 8.78 -11.12
CA GLY A 170 -19.50 8.11 -10.79
C GLY A 170 -19.73 7.89 -9.31
N VAL A 171 -18.71 7.87 -8.49
CA VAL A 171 -18.81 7.59 -7.04
C VAL A 171 -19.10 8.84 -6.23
N LYS A 172 -19.52 8.64 -4.99
CA LYS A 172 -19.85 9.73 -4.05
C LYS A 172 -18.62 10.53 -3.63
N GLY A 173 -17.46 9.88 -3.49
CA GLY A 173 -16.19 10.49 -3.12
C GLY A 173 -15.07 9.47 -2.91
N CYS A 174 -13.94 9.96 -2.38
CA CYS A 174 -12.74 9.17 -2.17
C CYS A 174 -12.12 9.42 -0.79
N LEU A 175 -11.56 8.37 -0.19
CA LEU A 175 -10.63 8.45 0.93
C LEU A 175 -9.22 8.22 0.38
N PHE A 176 -8.40 9.23 0.42
CA PHE A 176 -7.03 9.17 -0.08
C PHE A 176 -6.06 8.79 1.03
N ASN A 177 -4.96 8.16 0.65
CA ASN A 177 -3.95 7.70 1.61
C ASN A 177 -2.92 8.81 1.92
N ALA A 178 -2.66 9.70 0.95
CA ALA A 178 -1.72 10.82 1.08
C ALA A 178 -2.15 11.99 0.18
N GLU A 179 -1.65 13.19 0.48
CA GLU A 179 -1.97 14.38 -0.31
C GLU A 179 -1.58 14.28 -1.79
N PRO A 180 -0.40 13.75 -2.17
CA PRO A 180 -0.05 13.64 -3.60
C PRO A 180 -1.00 12.70 -4.36
N GLU A 181 -1.54 11.63 -3.72
CA GLU A 181 -2.57 10.78 -4.32
C GLU A 181 -3.84 11.58 -4.62
N MET A 182 -4.30 12.39 -3.65
CA MET A 182 -5.46 13.27 -3.82
C MET A 182 -5.24 14.29 -4.94
N HIS A 183 -4.06 14.91 -4.99
CA HIS A 183 -3.70 15.86 -6.03
C HIS A 183 -3.67 15.19 -7.41
N LEU A 184 -3.09 13.99 -7.53
CA LEU A 184 -3.10 13.21 -8.77
C LEU A 184 -4.54 12.93 -9.23
N ALA A 185 -5.39 12.40 -8.34
CA ALA A 185 -6.78 12.11 -8.68
C ALA A 185 -7.54 13.37 -9.16
N ARG A 186 -7.34 14.51 -8.50
CA ARG A 186 -7.95 15.77 -8.90
C ARG A 186 -7.41 16.31 -10.23
N SER A 187 -6.13 16.13 -10.51
CA SER A 187 -5.54 16.54 -11.79
C SER A 187 -6.06 15.71 -12.97
N LEU A 188 -6.27 14.40 -12.76
CA LEU A 188 -6.72 13.48 -13.81
C LEU A 188 -8.25 13.50 -14.02
N TYR A 189 -9.02 13.59 -12.94
CA TYR A 189 -10.47 13.34 -13.00
C TYR A 189 -11.33 14.57 -12.66
N GLY A 190 -10.69 15.68 -12.32
CA GLY A 190 -11.37 16.95 -11.99
C GLY A 190 -11.78 17.02 -10.51
N ASN A 191 -12.94 17.59 -10.23
CA ASN A 191 -13.36 17.85 -8.86
C ASN A 191 -13.84 16.57 -8.13
N VAL A 192 -12.88 15.73 -7.71
CA VAL A 192 -13.16 14.54 -6.91
C VAL A 192 -13.36 14.95 -5.44
N ARG A 193 -14.55 14.67 -4.89
CA ARG A 193 -14.83 14.89 -3.46
C ARG A 193 -14.01 13.94 -2.61
N GLY A 194 -13.62 14.37 -1.42
CA GLY A 194 -12.94 13.54 -0.44
C GLY A 194 -11.73 14.23 0.19
N GLY A 195 -11.02 13.49 1.01
CA GLY A 195 -9.87 13.98 1.76
C GLY A 195 -8.89 12.87 2.12
N VAL A 196 -7.77 13.25 2.71
CA VAL A 196 -6.73 12.32 3.14
C VAL A 196 -7.12 11.69 4.47
N VAL A 197 -7.09 10.36 4.52
CA VAL A 197 -7.32 9.56 5.73
C VAL A 197 -6.06 8.79 6.13
N GLY A 198 -5.44 8.09 5.20
CA GLY A 198 -4.28 7.24 5.45
C GLY A 198 -4.62 5.97 6.21
N MET A 199 -3.60 5.34 6.80
CA MET A 199 -3.72 4.15 7.65
C MET A 199 -3.15 4.45 9.04
N GLY A 200 -3.77 3.89 10.08
CA GLY A 200 -3.31 4.02 11.46
C GLY A 200 -2.28 2.97 11.85
N PHE A 201 -1.51 3.28 12.88
CA PHE A 201 -0.53 2.40 13.50
C PHE A 201 -0.68 2.43 15.01
N GLU A 202 -0.23 1.35 15.66
CA GLU A 202 -0.06 1.25 17.11
C GLU A 202 1.45 1.34 17.42
N PRO A 203 1.94 2.51 17.81
CA PRO A 203 3.36 2.68 18.11
C PRO A 203 3.76 1.80 19.29
N PRO A 204 4.80 0.94 19.16
CA PRO A 204 5.35 0.25 20.32
C PRO A 204 5.98 1.27 21.27
N SER A 205 5.95 0.97 22.58
CA SER A 205 6.65 1.83 23.55
C SER A 205 8.13 1.94 23.20
N GLN A 206 8.73 3.10 23.46
CA GLN A 206 10.16 3.31 23.18
C GLN A 206 11.02 2.28 23.94
N GLN A 207 10.66 1.96 25.17
CA GLN A 207 11.35 0.94 25.97
C GLN A 207 11.37 -0.43 25.27
N LYS A 208 10.25 -0.85 24.65
CA LYS A 208 10.18 -2.11 23.89
C LYS A 208 11.10 -2.07 22.69
N VAL A 209 11.12 -0.95 21.97
CA VAL A 209 12.02 -0.78 20.80
C VAL A 209 13.47 -0.79 21.22
N ASP A 210 13.82 -0.13 22.33
CA ASP A 210 15.21 -0.07 22.82
C ASP A 210 15.74 -1.42 23.31
N GLN A 211 14.84 -2.34 23.70
CA GLN A 211 15.17 -3.70 24.13
C GLN A 211 15.31 -4.71 22.99
N LEU A 212 15.06 -4.32 21.75
CA LEU A 212 15.22 -5.21 20.60
C LEU A 212 16.71 -5.50 20.37
N GLU A 213 17.09 -6.76 20.51
CA GLU A 213 18.46 -7.23 20.25
C GLU A 213 18.76 -7.30 18.74
N PRO A 214 20.03 -7.16 18.31
CA PRO A 214 20.40 -7.33 16.92
C PRO A 214 19.96 -8.69 16.36
N TYR A 215 19.55 -8.70 15.08
CA TYR A 215 19.19 -9.95 14.40
C TYR A 215 20.42 -10.79 14.06
N PHE A 216 21.51 -10.13 13.61
CA PHE A 216 22.76 -10.78 13.27
C PHE A 216 23.70 -10.85 14.49
N GLU A 217 24.37 -12.00 14.66
CA GLU A 217 25.39 -12.17 15.73
C GLU A 217 26.64 -11.34 15.45
N GLU A 218 27.03 -11.23 14.17
CA GLU A 218 28.14 -10.41 13.72
C GLU A 218 27.68 -8.97 13.48
N ALA A 219 28.40 -8.00 13.99
CA ALA A 219 28.09 -6.58 13.78
C ALA A 219 28.66 -6.07 12.44
N PHE A 220 27.79 -5.64 11.56
CA PHE A 220 28.12 -4.95 10.32
C PHE A 220 27.02 -3.92 9.97
N PRO A 221 27.36 -2.82 9.28
CA PRO A 221 26.35 -1.90 8.79
C PRO A 221 25.54 -2.53 7.64
N TYR A 222 24.22 -2.30 7.61
CA TYR A 222 23.39 -2.79 6.53
C TYR A 222 22.22 -1.86 6.20
N ILE A 223 21.87 -1.85 4.93
CA ILE A 223 20.67 -1.24 4.39
C ILE A 223 19.60 -2.32 4.33
N VAL A 224 18.35 -1.99 4.70
CA VAL A 224 17.22 -2.91 4.59
C VAL A 224 16.30 -2.46 3.45
N TYR A 225 15.90 -3.39 2.62
CA TYR A 225 14.72 -3.31 1.76
C TYR A 225 13.63 -4.24 2.33
N LEU A 226 12.39 -3.75 2.39
CA LEU A 226 11.24 -4.52 2.84
C LEU A 226 10.13 -4.48 1.79
N GLY A 227 9.85 -5.62 1.17
CA GLY A 227 8.83 -5.75 0.14
C GLY A 227 9.05 -6.95 -0.78
N ARG A 228 8.07 -7.21 -1.66
CA ARG A 228 8.19 -8.28 -2.64
C ARG A 228 9.27 -7.96 -3.68
N LYS A 229 10.00 -9.00 -4.09
CA LYS A 229 10.97 -8.90 -5.19
C LYS A 229 10.23 -8.88 -6.52
N GLU A 230 9.73 -7.71 -6.90
CA GLU A 230 8.97 -7.47 -8.13
C GLU A 230 9.52 -6.24 -8.86
N MET A 231 9.49 -6.27 -10.20
CA MET A 231 9.95 -5.15 -11.03
C MET A 231 9.20 -3.84 -10.70
N GLY A 232 7.89 -3.94 -10.46
CA GLY A 232 7.05 -2.79 -10.06
C GLY A 232 7.43 -2.14 -8.72
N LYS A 233 8.19 -2.83 -7.87
CA LYS A 233 8.76 -2.27 -6.62
C LYS A 233 10.14 -1.66 -6.81
N ASN A 234 10.66 -1.64 -8.03
CA ASN A 234 11.94 -1.03 -8.42
C ASN A 234 13.16 -1.53 -7.63
N VAL A 235 13.03 -2.69 -6.97
CA VAL A 235 14.10 -3.28 -6.14
C VAL A 235 15.34 -3.67 -6.96
N HIS A 236 15.16 -4.00 -8.24
CA HIS A 236 16.26 -4.25 -9.17
C HIS A 236 17.17 -3.03 -9.33
N VAL A 237 16.62 -1.80 -9.34
CA VAL A 237 17.41 -0.56 -9.40
C VAL A 237 18.22 -0.36 -8.12
N LEU A 238 17.64 -0.63 -6.95
CA LEU A 238 18.40 -0.60 -5.69
C LEU A 238 19.57 -1.58 -5.71
N ILE A 239 19.32 -2.81 -6.18
CA ILE A 239 20.36 -3.84 -6.32
C ILE A 239 21.46 -3.37 -7.28
N ASP A 240 21.09 -2.88 -8.45
CA ASP A 240 22.04 -2.39 -9.46
C ASP A 240 22.90 -1.23 -8.91
N TYR A 241 22.28 -0.26 -8.25
CA TYR A 241 23.00 0.86 -7.63
C TYR A 241 23.95 0.39 -6.52
N PHE A 242 23.46 -0.47 -5.62
CA PHE A 242 24.28 -1.03 -4.56
C PHE A 242 25.49 -1.79 -5.10
N CYS A 243 25.26 -2.75 -6.01
CA CYS A 243 26.33 -3.56 -6.61
C CYS A 243 27.34 -2.70 -7.36
N ALA A 244 26.88 -1.79 -8.23
CA ALA A 244 27.76 -0.92 -8.99
C ALA A 244 28.65 -0.04 -8.08
N MET A 245 28.10 0.50 -6.98
CA MET A 245 28.85 1.34 -6.07
C MET A 245 29.81 0.54 -5.17
N LYS A 246 29.45 -0.71 -4.84
CA LYS A 246 30.35 -1.64 -4.13
C LYS A 246 31.53 -2.06 -5.02
N ASP A 247 31.27 -2.47 -6.25
CA ASP A 247 32.28 -2.95 -7.19
C ASP A 247 33.27 -1.84 -7.60
N ARG A 248 32.82 -0.58 -7.58
CA ARG A 248 33.67 0.61 -7.77
C ARG A 248 34.43 1.05 -6.51
N GLY A 249 34.23 0.40 -5.35
CA GLY A 249 34.84 0.78 -4.08
C GLY A 249 34.32 2.11 -3.50
N VAL A 250 33.17 2.61 -3.97
CA VAL A 250 32.55 3.85 -3.47
C VAL A 250 31.85 3.64 -2.14
N LEU A 251 31.25 2.47 -1.93
CA LEU A 251 30.66 2.04 -0.67
C LEU A 251 31.61 1.13 0.09
N PRO A 252 31.61 1.20 1.46
CA PRO A 252 32.51 0.39 2.30
C PRO A 252 32.33 -1.11 2.08
N HIS A 253 33.41 -1.87 2.21
CA HIS A 253 33.40 -3.32 1.99
C HIS A 253 32.48 -4.05 2.98
N GLU A 254 32.40 -3.62 4.23
CA GLU A 254 31.58 -4.20 5.30
C GLU A 254 30.09 -3.93 5.17
N LEU A 255 29.67 -2.93 4.36
CA LEU A 255 28.27 -2.59 4.17
C LEU A 255 27.54 -3.73 3.41
N ARG A 256 26.39 -4.16 3.92
CA ARG A 256 25.56 -5.20 3.30
C ARG A 256 24.18 -4.63 2.92
N LEU A 257 23.54 -5.28 1.93
CA LEU A 257 22.16 -5.04 1.57
C LEU A 257 21.31 -6.25 1.97
N VAL A 258 20.34 -6.04 2.84
CA VAL A 258 19.41 -7.07 3.34
C VAL A 258 18.06 -6.90 2.65
N ILE A 259 17.63 -7.92 1.93
CA ILE A 259 16.37 -7.92 1.18
C ILE A 259 15.36 -8.79 1.94
N LEU A 260 14.30 -8.17 2.43
CA LEU A 260 13.21 -8.84 3.16
C LEU A 260 11.97 -8.97 2.27
N GLY A 261 11.45 -10.18 2.15
CA GLY A 261 10.17 -10.44 1.50
C GLY A 261 10.23 -11.42 0.34
N GLY A 262 9.06 -11.90 -0.06
CA GLY A 262 8.89 -12.95 -1.06
C GLY A 262 9.26 -12.54 -2.48
N GLY A 263 9.23 -13.52 -3.40
CA GLY A 263 9.71 -13.40 -4.77
C GLY A 263 11.14 -13.90 -4.93
N SER A 264 11.65 -13.92 -6.15
CA SER A 264 13.00 -14.40 -6.47
C SER A 264 13.82 -13.33 -7.19
N PHE A 265 15.15 -13.44 -7.11
CA PHE A 265 16.03 -12.58 -7.91
C PHE A 265 15.95 -12.91 -9.41
N SER A 266 15.50 -14.12 -9.76
CA SER A 266 15.21 -14.49 -11.16
C SER A 266 14.04 -13.68 -11.72
N ASP A 267 13.02 -13.39 -10.91
CA ASP A 267 11.88 -12.54 -11.30
C ASP A 267 12.31 -11.07 -11.55
N LEU A 268 13.45 -10.69 -10.97
CA LEU A 268 14.09 -9.38 -11.17
C LEU A 268 15.14 -9.38 -12.29
N HIS A 269 15.34 -10.51 -12.99
CA HIS A 269 16.43 -10.70 -13.94
C HIS A 269 17.83 -10.44 -13.33
N ARG A 270 18.03 -10.82 -12.07
CA ARG A 270 19.28 -10.63 -11.29
C ARG A 270 19.68 -11.91 -10.53
N PRO A 271 19.69 -13.11 -11.16
CA PRO A 271 19.99 -14.36 -10.46
C PRO A 271 21.43 -14.40 -9.93
N GLU A 272 22.35 -13.64 -10.54
CA GLU A 272 23.76 -13.55 -10.18
C GLU A 272 24.00 -12.96 -8.79
N VAL A 273 23.03 -12.22 -8.25
CA VAL A 273 23.12 -11.56 -6.94
C VAL A 273 23.19 -12.58 -5.79
N LEU A 274 22.62 -13.78 -5.97
CA LEU A 274 22.64 -14.85 -4.95
C LEU A 274 24.04 -15.30 -4.54
N GLY A 275 25.05 -15.07 -5.37
CA GLY A 275 26.45 -15.41 -5.06
C GLY A 275 27.24 -14.31 -4.34
N ARG A 276 26.67 -13.14 -4.10
CA ARG A 276 27.37 -12.01 -3.52
C ARG A 276 27.38 -12.08 -2.00
N PRO A 277 28.56 -11.97 -1.34
CA PRO A 277 28.65 -12.02 0.12
C PRO A 277 28.10 -10.76 0.84
N ASP A 278 27.92 -9.68 0.09
CA ASP A 278 27.36 -8.41 0.57
C ASP A 278 25.85 -8.28 0.38
N MET A 279 25.18 -9.37 -0.12
CA MET A 279 23.74 -9.46 -0.28
C MET A 279 23.17 -10.55 0.63
N ILE A 280 22.15 -10.22 1.41
CA ILE A 280 21.45 -11.16 2.29
C ILE A 280 19.99 -11.21 1.91
N ASP A 281 19.51 -12.39 1.51
CA ASP A 281 18.12 -12.64 1.17
C ASP A 281 17.38 -13.33 2.33
N LEU A 282 16.34 -12.68 2.82
CA LEU A 282 15.47 -13.18 3.89
C LEU A 282 14.01 -13.18 3.38
N PRO A 283 13.59 -14.22 2.64
CA PRO A 283 12.27 -14.25 1.99
C PRO A 283 11.12 -14.28 2.99
N HIS A 284 11.35 -14.82 4.18
CA HIS A 284 10.37 -14.92 5.26
C HIS A 284 11.02 -14.58 6.59
N VAL A 285 10.43 -13.62 7.30
CA VAL A 285 10.79 -13.24 8.66
C VAL A 285 9.52 -13.05 9.49
N THR A 286 9.61 -13.32 10.78
CA THR A 286 8.54 -13.00 11.74
C THR A 286 8.46 -11.48 11.98
N GLU A 287 7.37 -11.01 12.58
CA GLU A 287 7.23 -9.59 12.95
C GLU A 287 8.31 -9.14 13.95
N ASP A 288 8.73 -10.01 14.86
CA ASP A 288 9.83 -9.73 15.80
C ASP A 288 11.17 -9.60 15.06
N GLU A 289 11.50 -10.54 14.19
CA GLU A 289 12.70 -10.50 13.37
C GLU A 289 12.74 -9.26 12.46
N LYS A 290 11.61 -8.91 11.83
CA LYS A 290 11.44 -7.69 11.04
C LYS A 290 11.75 -6.45 11.90
N SER A 291 11.20 -6.38 13.09
CA SER A 291 11.40 -5.26 14.02
C SER A 291 12.88 -5.12 14.42
N ARG A 292 13.57 -6.23 14.73
CA ARG A 292 15.00 -6.26 15.04
C ARG A 292 15.85 -5.82 13.85
N LEU A 293 15.54 -6.31 12.65
CA LEU A 293 16.22 -5.92 11.40
C LEU A 293 16.05 -4.43 11.08
N LEU A 294 14.85 -3.88 11.25
CA LEU A 294 14.62 -2.45 11.06
C LEU A 294 15.37 -1.62 12.10
N LYS A 295 15.25 -1.97 13.39
CA LYS A 295 15.87 -1.24 14.51
C LYS A 295 17.37 -1.04 14.34
N HIS A 296 18.07 -2.07 13.88
CA HIS A 296 19.54 -2.09 13.80
C HIS A 296 20.08 -1.79 12.39
N SER A 297 19.19 -1.46 11.43
CA SER A 297 19.61 -1.06 10.09
C SER A 297 20.22 0.34 10.06
N LEU A 298 21.06 0.58 9.08
CA LEU A 298 21.54 1.92 8.76
C LEU A 298 20.37 2.82 8.35
N TYR A 299 19.48 2.28 7.51
CA TYR A 299 18.20 2.86 7.09
C TYR A 299 17.38 1.83 6.33
N LEU A 300 16.06 2.06 6.24
CA LEU A 300 15.20 1.39 5.27
C LEU A 300 15.31 2.10 3.92
N CYS A 301 15.61 1.36 2.84
CA CYS A 301 15.55 1.87 1.48
C CYS A 301 14.25 1.45 0.80
N GLN A 302 13.45 2.41 0.32
CA GLN A 302 12.26 2.16 -0.49
C GLN A 302 12.47 2.72 -1.89
N PRO A 303 12.84 1.86 -2.87
CA PRO A 303 13.17 2.29 -4.23
C PRO A 303 11.95 2.43 -5.15
N SER A 304 10.75 2.05 -4.69
CA SER A 304 9.52 2.15 -5.49
C SER A 304 9.31 3.57 -6.02
N VAL A 305 8.87 3.67 -7.27
CA VAL A 305 8.39 4.92 -7.87
C VAL A 305 6.87 5.05 -7.77
N ASN A 306 6.17 3.92 -7.58
CA ASN A 306 4.71 3.85 -7.43
C ASN A 306 4.33 3.32 -6.05
N GLU A 307 3.84 4.20 -5.20
CA GLU A 307 3.28 3.89 -3.88
C GLU A 307 2.03 4.77 -3.66
N SER A 308 1.07 4.25 -2.90
CA SER A 308 -0.09 5.04 -2.48
C SER A 308 0.00 5.50 -1.02
N PHE A 309 0.79 4.81 -0.19
CA PHE A 309 1.02 5.16 1.22
C PHE A 309 2.41 4.76 1.71
N SER A 310 2.83 3.52 1.42
CA SER A 310 4.07 2.89 1.89
C SER A 310 4.10 2.61 3.40
N ILE A 311 3.38 1.57 3.81
CA ILE A 311 3.31 1.08 5.21
C ILE A 311 4.71 0.87 5.79
N VAL A 312 5.65 0.36 5.00
CA VAL A 312 7.01 0.02 5.43
C VAL A 312 7.83 1.22 5.91
N LEU A 313 7.55 2.44 5.41
CA LEU A 313 8.20 3.64 5.92
C LEU A 313 7.78 3.92 7.36
N MET A 314 6.48 3.79 7.63
CA MET A 314 5.92 4.02 8.97
C MET A 314 6.44 2.98 9.96
N GLU A 315 6.51 1.71 9.55
CA GLU A 315 7.10 0.63 10.34
C GLU A 315 8.59 0.93 10.67
N ALA A 316 9.37 1.38 9.68
CA ALA A 316 10.78 1.71 9.89
C ALA A 316 10.95 2.85 10.91
N TRP A 317 10.21 3.93 10.76
CA TRP A 317 10.24 5.05 11.70
C TRP A 317 9.83 4.65 13.12
N LEU A 318 8.81 3.82 13.26
CA LEU A 318 8.38 3.30 14.57
C LEU A 318 9.42 2.40 15.22
N MET A 319 10.27 1.72 14.45
CA MET A 319 11.41 0.96 14.95
C MET A 319 12.67 1.81 15.14
N GLY A 320 12.63 3.11 14.86
CA GLY A 320 13.77 4.00 15.02
C GLY A 320 14.79 3.94 13.88
N ALA A 321 14.38 3.47 12.69
CA ALA A 321 15.19 3.50 11.49
C ALA A 321 14.86 4.73 10.64
N PRO A 322 15.87 5.51 10.16
CA PRO A 322 15.62 6.50 9.13
C PRO A 322 15.24 5.83 7.80
N VAL A 323 14.69 6.59 6.86
CA VAL A 323 14.33 6.05 5.55
C VAL A 323 15.03 6.79 4.42
N VAL A 324 15.29 6.06 3.32
CA VAL A 324 15.81 6.62 2.08
C VAL A 324 14.90 6.14 0.94
N VAL A 325 14.33 7.07 0.17
CA VAL A 325 13.30 6.77 -0.81
C VAL A 325 13.71 7.21 -2.21
N HIS A 326 13.06 6.68 -3.24
CA HIS A 326 13.28 7.15 -4.61
C HIS A 326 12.66 8.55 -4.80
N GLY A 327 13.42 9.48 -5.37
CA GLY A 327 13.00 10.88 -5.52
C GLY A 327 11.85 11.12 -6.49
N GLU A 328 11.56 10.16 -7.38
CA GLU A 328 10.43 10.21 -8.31
C GLU A 328 9.12 9.70 -7.71
N CYS A 329 9.15 9.00 -6.57
CA CYS A 329 7.93 8.61 -5.88
C CYS A 329 7.34 9.80 -5.12
N ALA A 330 6.30 10.40 -5.64
CA ALA A 330 5.66 11.57 -5.03
C ALA A 330 5.18 11.30 -3.60
N ILE A 331 4.65 10.10 -3.32
CA ILE A 331 4.09 9.72 -2.01
C ILE A 331 5.18 9.56 -0.96
N THR A 332 6.18 8.72 -1.22
CA THR A 332 7.23 8.46 -0.22
C THR A 332 8.12 9.67 -0.01
N LYS A 333 8.40 10.43 -1.07
CA LYS A 333 9.10 11.72 -0.99
C LYS A 333 8.31 12.74 -0.15
N HIS A 334 6.99 12.84 -0.35
CA HIS A 334 6.13 13.69 0.47
C HIS A 334 6.26 13.32 1.95
N HIS A 335 6.13 12.03 2.29
CA HIS A 335 6.29 11.60 3.68
C HIS A 335 7.67 11.94 4.26
N VAL A 336 8.74 11.79 3.48
CA VAL A 336 10.10 12.14 3.91
C VAL A 336 10.26 13.65 4.14
N VAL A 337 9.72 14.47 3.25
CA VAL A 337 9.79 15.93 3.35
C VAL A 337 8.98 16.44 4.55
N GLU A 338 7.73 15.97 4.70
CA GLU A 338 6.85 16.38 5.79
C GLU A 338 7.35 15.93 7.17
N SER A 339 7.89 14.72 7.24
CA SER A 339 8.41 14.20 8.51
C SER A 339 9.79 14.77 8.87
N GLY A 340 10.63 15.10 7.88
CA GLY A 340 12.08 15.27 8.07
C GLY A 340 12.77 13.98 8.52
N GLY A 341 12.15 12.79 8.30
CA GLY A 341 12.59 11.51 8.83
C GLY A 341 13.54 10.72 7.90
N GLY A 342 14.10 11.36 6.88
CA GLY A 342 14.96 10.65 5.94
C GLY A 342 15.46 11.49 4.78
N LEU A 343 15.96 10.83 3.75
CA LEU A 343 16.48 11.44 2.53
C LEU A 343 15.89 10.73 1.30
N TYR A 344 16.18 11.26 0.11
CA TYR A 344 15.81 10.64 -1.15
C TYR A 344 16.98 10.64 -2.15
N PHE A 345 16.93 9.77 -3.14
CA PHE A 345 17.91 9.64 -4.22
C PHE A 345 17.20 9.55 -5.57
N SER A 346 17.87 9.97 -6.63
CA SER A 346 17.39 9.87 -8.01
C SER A 346 18.41 9.24 -8.96
N SER A 347 19.62 8.95 -8.45
CA SER A 347 20.70 8.32 -9.21
C SER A 347 21.53 7.41 -8.33
N ALA A 348 22.39 6.59 -8.94
CA ALA A 348 23.34 5.75 -8.21
C ALA A 348 24.35 6.58 -7.40
N GLU A 349 24.76 7.72 -7.92
CA GLU A 349 25.67 8.66 -7.26
C GLU A 349 25.00 9.31 -6.04
N ASP A 350 23.73 9.74 -6.17
CA ASP A 350 22.93 10.23 -5.03
C ASP A 350 22.77 9.16 -3.96
N PHE A 351 22.40 7.93 -4.36
CA PHE A 351 22.27 6.79 -3.46
C PHE A 351 23.57 6.55 -2.66
N ALA A 352 24.72 6.54 -3.35
CA ALA A 352 25.99 6.36 -2.70
C ALA A 352 26.36 7.56 -1.80
N GLY A 353 26.05 8.78 -2.21
CA GLY A 353 26.27 10.00 -1.42
C GLY A 353 25.45 9.98 -0.13
N VAL A 354 24.16 9.72 -0.22
CA VAL A 354 23.24 9.57 0.92
C VAL A 354 23.73 8.46 1.86
N THR A 355 24.10 7.29 1.33
CA THR A 355 24.56 6.16 2.12
C THR A 355 25.83 6.50 2.90
N ARG A 356 26.85 7.11 2.27
CA ARG A 356 28.08 7.53 2.93
C ARG A 356 27.81 8.57 4.03
N HIS A 357 26.93 9.53 3.76
CA HIS A 357 26.57 10.55 4.74
C HIS A 357 25.92 9.93 5.98
N LEU A 358 24.97 9.02 5.78
CA LEU A 358 24.31 8.32 6.88
C LEU A 358 25.26 7.35 7.62
N LEU A 359 26.27 6.78 6.96
CA LEU A 359 27.31 5.98 7.64
C LEU A 359 28.16 6.82 8.59
N GLN A 360 28.51 8.03 8.18
CA GLN A 360 29.41 8.91 8.93
C GLN A 360 28.72 9.66 10.08
N GLU A 361 27.45 10.02 9.91
CA GLU A 361 26.70 10.94 10.77
C GLU A 361 25.65 10.23 11.63
N GLN A 362 26.08 9.54 12.71
CA GLN A 362 25.15 8.86 13.61
C GLN A 362 24.08 9.80 14.18
N GLY A 363 24.45 10.99 14.63
CA GLY A 363 23.50 11.95 15.19
C GLY A 363 22.44 12.42 14.16
N LEU A 364 22.73 12.36 12.87
CA LEU A 364 21.76 12.63 11.81
C LEU A 364 20.73 11.50 11.70
N ARG A 365 21.18 10.25 11.75
CA ARG A 365 20.29 9.07 11.75
C ARG A 365 19.32 9.11 12.93
N GLU A 366 19.83 9.39 14.12
CA GLU A 366 19.03 9.49 15.34
C GLU A 366 17.95 10.60 15.22
N ARG A 367 18.31 11.77 14.66
CA ARG A 367 17.35 12.85 14.41
C ARG A 367 16.28 12.46 13.40
N PHE A 368 16.68 11.85 12.28
CA PHE A 368 15.72 11.40 11.26
C PHE A 368 14.74 10.35 11.82
N ALA A 369 15.25 9.38 12.56
CA ALA A 369 14.44 8.38 13.23
C ALA A 369 13.44 9.01 14.21
N ALA A 370 13.90 9.96 15.04
CA ALA A 370 13.05 10.66 16.01
C ALA A 370 11.95 11.52 15.32
N TYR A 371 12.29 12.20 14.23
CA TYR A 371 11.33 13.01 13.47
C TYR A 371 10.30 12.13 12.76
N GLY A 372 10.76 11.04 12.09
CA GLY A 372 9.86 10.10 11.45
C GLY A 372 8.90 9.44 12.45
N ARG A 373 9.39 8.99 13.59
CA ARG A 373 8.56 8.42 14.65
C ARG A 373 7.50 9.42 15.13
N ARG A 374 7.89 10.66 15.43
CA ARG A 374 6.94 11.71 15.83
C ARG A 374 5.88 11.97 14.76
N TYR A 375 6.28 11.97 13.49
CA TYR A 375 5.36 12.13 12.36
C TYR A 375 4.30 11.03 12.35
N VAL A 376 4.69 9.75 12.52
CA VAL A 376 3.74 8.64 12.58
C VAL A 376 2.84 8.74 13.81
N GLU A 377 3.39 8.97 14.99
CA GLU A 377 2.64 9.08 16.24
C GLU A 377 1.61 10.22 16.21
N SER A 378 1.97 11.36 15.61
CA SER A 378 1.07 12.54 15.55
C SER A 378 0.01 12.41 14.45
N ASN A 379 0.34 11.85 13.28
CA ASN A 379 -0.54 11.90 12.12
C ASN A 379 -1.24 10.57 11.84
N TYR A 380 -0.65 9.45 12.26
CA TYR A 380 -1.10 8.12 11.90
C TYR A 380 -1.36 7.21 13.11
N SER A 381 -1.65 7.79 14.30
CA SER A 381 -2.33 7.03 15.36
C SER A 381 -3.73 6.65 14.90
N TRP A 382 -4.26 5.52 15.36
CA TRP A 382 -5.63 5.13 15.01
C TRP A 382 -6.67 6.16 15.42
N GLU A 383 -6.46 6.87 16.52
CA GLU A 383 -7.33 7.98 16.94
C GLU A 383 -7.38 9.08 15.88
N SER A 384 -6.21 9.55 15.40
CA SER A 384 -6.10 10.58 14.37
C SER A 384 -6.70 10.12 13.03
N VAL A 385 -6.47 8.88 12.64
CA VAL A 385 -6.98 8.31 11.38
C VAL A 385 -8.48 8.15 11.42
N LEU A 386 -9.06 7.61 12.51
CA LEU A 386 -10.50 7.46 12.65
C LEU A 386 -11.23 8.80 12.76
N SER A 387 -10.62 9.80 13.38
CA SER A 387 -11.16 11.17 13.39
C SER A 387 -11.25 11.75 11.98
N ARG A 388 -10.17 11.62 11.16
CA ARG A 388 -10.19 12.05 9.75
C ARG A 388 -11.18 11.22 8.92
N PHE A 389 -11.27 9.91 9.16
CA PHE A 389 -12.25 9.04 8.51
C PHE A 389 -13.67 9.56 8.74
N ASP A 390 -14.04 9.86 9.98
CA ASP A 390 -15.38 10.38 10.31
C ASP A 390 -15.65 11.73 9.67
N GLN A 391 -14.68 12.63 9.71
CA GLN A 391 -14.79 13.94 9.08
C GLN A 391 -14.98 13.81 7.58
N VAL A 392 -14.07 13.12 6.89
CA VAL A 392 -14.10 13.00 5.42
C VAL A 392 -15.35 12.26 4.94
N VAL A 393 -15.74 11.17 5.62
CA VAL A 393 -16.99 10.46 5.30
C VAL A 393 -18.21 11.35 5.56
N GLY A 394 -18.22 12.11 6.65
CA GLY A 394 -19.26 13.08 6.94
C GLY A 394 -19.41 14.13 5.83
N ASP A 395 -18.30 14.70 5.39
CA ASP A 395 -18.27 15.70 4.30
C ASP A 395 -18.75 15.13 2.97
N ILE A 396 -18.29 13.91 2.63
CA ILE A 396 -18.75 13.21 1.41
C ILE A 396 -20.25 12.95 1.43
N LEU A 397 -20.81 12.57 2.60
CA LEU A 397 -22.23 12.25 2.76
C LEU A 397 -23.12 13.48 2.99
N GLY A 398 -22.53 14.68 3.07
CA GLY A 398 -23.25 15.94 3.25
C GLY A 398 -23.77 16.19 4.67
N ARG A 399 -23.03 15.68 5.70
CA ARG A 399 -23.37 15.84 7.14
C ARG A 399 -22.61 16.95 7.85
N SER A 400 -21.74 17.66 7.16
CA SER A 400 -21.05 18.81 7.70
C SER A 400 -22.06 19.94 7.82
N GLU A 401 -22.40 20.33 9.08
CA GLU A 401 -23.09 21.56 9.52
C GLU A 401 -24.40 21.44 10.31
N GLU A 402 -24.92 20.25 10.64
CA GLU A 402 -26.14 20.18 11.47
C GLU A 402 -25.90 20.02 13.00
N SER A 403 -24.67 20.11 13.50
CA SER A 403 -24.40 19.89 14.93
C SER A 403 -23.84 21.11 15.70
N CYS A 404 -24.17 22.31 15.27
CA CYS A 404 -23.93 23.53 16.04
C CYS A 404 -25.15 24.44 15.95
N VAL A 405 -26.29 24.02 16.55
CA VAL A 405 -27.35 24.93 17.02
C VAL A 405 -27.83 24.42 18.37
#